data_4f8d46a0622a3b643ae44b93df0a199f
#
_entry.id   4f8d46a0622a3b643ae44b93df0a199f
#
_cell.length_a   1.000
_cell.length_b   1.000
_cell.length_c   1.000
_cell.angle_alpha   90.00
_cell.angle_beta   90.00
_cell.angle_gamma   90.00
#
_symmetry.space_group_name_H-M   'P 1'
#
loop_
_entity.id
_entity.type
_entity.pdbx_description
1 polymer ?
#
loop_
_entity_poly.entity_id
_entity_poly.type
_entity_poly.pdbx_seq_one_letter_code
_entity_poly.pdbx_strand_id
1 'polypeptide(L)'
;RTGLLPKALEGALSGSVPWDGKVAIELPYRGSASYKVDVNADLKNVSSHLPAPVDKQAGEPLPVNIKVDGGLSSFTLAGSVGAKNHINSRWLLGHKLTLDRAILTTDSKAVSPLPEQPGVELNMPPMDGAQWLALFQGGAANDVSSNMVFPEQVTLRTPVLTMAGQSWNNVSLVSQPGAGGTKIEAQGRE
;
A
#
# COMPACT_ATOMS: atom_id res chain seq x y z
N ARG A 1 -10.18 -12.40 -14.02
CA ARG A 1 -10.26 -10.97 -13.61
C ARG A 1 -10.57 -10.97 -12.13
N THR A 2 -9.56 -10.77 -11.33
CA THR A 2 -9.69 -10.67 -9.88
C THR A 2 -10.07 -9.22 -9.56
N GLY A 3 -11.31 -8.95 -9.16
CA GLY A 3 -11.80 -7.64 -8.72
C GLY A 3 -11.19 -7.19 -7.38
N LEU A 4 -9.86 -7.25 -7.28
CA LEU A 4 -9.09 -6.87 -6.09
C LEU A 4 -8.57 -5.43 -6.17
N LEU A 5 -8.64 -4.80 -7.36
CA LEU A 5 -8.19 -3.43 -7.55
C LEU A 5 -9.38 -2.48 -7.54
N PRO A 6 -9.25 -1.29 -6.93
CA PRO A 6 -10.22 -0.21 -7.11
C PRO A 6 -10.38 0.11 -8.60
N LYS A 7 -11.60 0.40 -9.04
CA LYS A 7 -11.90 0.68 -10.46
C LYS A 7 -11.03 1.78 -11.07
N ALA A 8 -10.66 2.78 -10.27
CA ALA A 8 -9.74 3.83 -10.71
C ALA A 8 -8.34 3.33 -11.09
N LEU A 9 -7.94 2.17 -10.58
CA LEU A 9 -6.66 1.55 -10.91
C LEU A 9 -6.76 0.48 -12.01
N GLU A 10 -7.97 0.03 -12.37
CA GLU A 10 -8.17 -1.01 -13.38
C GLU A 10 -7.67 -0.62 -14.77
N GLY A 11 -7.69 0.67 -15.11
CA GLY A 11 -7.16 1.19 -16.38
C GLY A 11 -5.71 1.69 -16.32
N ALA A 12 -5.18 1.88 -15.12
CA ALA A 12 -3.84 2.43 -14.92
C ALA A 12 -2.73 1.38 -14.99
N LEU A 13 -3.09 0.10 -14.85
CA LEU A 13 -2.16 -1.03 -14.90
C LEU A 13 -2.50 -1.95 -16.06
N SER A 14 -1.50 -2.34 -16.85
CA SER A 14 -1.66 -3.32 -17.93
C SER A 14 -0.45 -4.25 -18.02
N GLY A 15 -0.68 -5.48 -18.49
CA GLY A 15 0.37 -6.47 -18.68
C GLY A 15 0.05 -7.81 -18.04
N SER A 16 1.05 -8.70 -18.03
CA SER A 16 1.00 -10.02 -17.41
C SER A 16 2.22 -10.22 -16.51
N VAL A 17 2.01 -10.89 -15.39
CA VAL A 17 3.03 -11.13 -14.37
C VAL A 17 3.26 -12.62 -14.22
N PRO A 18 4.42 -13.17 -14.61
CA PRO A 18 4.81 -14.50 -14.18
C PRO A 18 5.15 -14.43 -12.69
N TRP A 19 4.67 -15.40 -11.94
CA TRP A 19 4.94 -15.50 -10.52
C TRP A 19 5.17 -16.94 -10.10
N ASP A 20 5.93 -17.13 -9.05
CA ASP A 20 6.07 -18.39 -8.33
C ASP A 20 5.79 -18.19 -6.86
N GLY A 21 5.33 -19.24 -6.19
CA GLY A 21 4.99 -19.14 -4.78
C GLY A 21 5.20 -20.46 -4.06
N LYS A 22 5.53 -20.33 -2.76
CA LYS A 22 5.64 -21.45 -1.83
C LYS A 22 4.68 -21.22 -0.67
N VAL A 23 3.99 -22.28 -0.27
CA VAL A 23 3.12 -22.27 0.90
C VAL A 23 3.57 -23.35 1.86
N ALA A 24 3.79 -22.97 3.11
CA ALA A 24 4.05 -23.90 4.21
C ALA A 24 2.92 -23.77 5.22
N ILE A 25 2.33 -24.88 5.63
CA ILE A 25 1.27 -24.94 6.64
C ILE A 25 1.76 -25.81 7.79
N GLU A 26 1.70 -25.26 8.99
CA GLU A 26 2.03 -25.97 10.21
C GLU A 26 0.74 -26.29 10.98
N LEU A 27 0.51 -27.57 11.19
CA LEU A 27 -0.64 -28.09 11.93
C LEU A 27 -0.14 -28.83 13.17
N PRO A 28 0.17 -28.13 14.26
CA PRO A 28 0.70 -28.75 15.46
C PRO A 28 -0.37 -29.64 16.11
N TYR A 29 0.05 -30.73 16.75
CA TYR A 29 -0.85 -31.62 17.50
C TYR A 29 -1.55 -30.88 18.66
N ARG A 30 -0.90 -29.86 19.22
CA ARG A 30 -1.46 -28.91 20.20
C ARG A 30 -1.08 -27.51 19.79
N GLY A 31 -2.05 -26.59 19.85
CA GLY A 31 -1.86 -25.19 19.45
C GLY A 31 -2.67 -24.82 18.21
N SER A 32 -2.46 -23.61 17.72
CA SER A 32 -3.17 -23.08 16.56
C SER A 32 -2.38 -23.35 15.27
N ALA A 33 -3.12 -23.62 14.19
CA ALA A 33 -2.55 -23.70 12.85
C ALA A 33 -1.89 -22.37 12.45
N SER A 34 -0.78 -22.47 11.75
CA SER A 34 -0.11 -21.32 11.13
C SER A 34 0.27 -21.61 9.68
N TYR A 35 0.48 -20.56 8.91
CA TYR A 35 0.92 -20.69 7.53
C TYR A 35 1.89 -19.59 7.16
N LYS A 36 2.77 -19.93 6.22
CA LYS A 36 3.72 -19.01 5.59
C LYS A 36 3.58 -19.10 4.10
N VAL A 37 3.51 -17.96 3.45
CA VAL A 37 3.47 -17.86 1.99
C VAL A 37 4.62 -16.97 1.53
N ASP A 38 5.34 -17.41 0.52
CA ASP A 38 6.39 -16.62 -0.15
C ASP A 38 6.06 -16.57 -1.64
N VAL A 39 5.86 -15.39 -2.17
CA VAL A 39 5.54 -15.16 -3.58
C VAL A 39 6.59 -14.27 -4.20
N ASN A 40 7.13 -14.70 -5.32
CA ASN A 40 8.06 -13.94 -6.13
C ASN A 40 7.44 -13.67 -7.50
N ALA A 41 7.62 -12.47 -7.99
CA ALA A 41 7.16 -12.05 -9.30
C ALA A 41 8.12 -11.03 -9.92
N ASP A 42 8.02 -10.83 -11.22
CA ASP A 42 8.70 -9.73 -11.89
C ASP A 42 7.68 -8.94 -12.73
N LEU A 43 7.52 -7.68 -12.38
CA LEU A 43 6.64 -6.75 -13.09
C LEU A 43 7.26 -6.20 -14.39
N LYS A 44 8.26 -6.87 -14.97
CA LYS A 44 8.91 -6.42 -16.19
C LYS A 44 7.93 -6.11 -17.32
N ASN A 45 6.90 -6.94 -17.48
CA ASN A 45 5.92 -6.80 -18.56
C ASN A 45 4.68 -5.98 -18.14
N VAL A 46 4.72 -5.32 -16.98
CA VAL A 46 3.64 -4.45 -16.52
C VAL A 46 4.01 -3.01 -16.81
N SER A 47 3.06 -2.25 -17.32
CA SER A 47 3.12 -0.80 -17.38
C SER A 47 2.15 -0.18 -16.37
N SER A 48 2.56 0.95 -15.79
CA SER A 48 1.76 1.76 -14.89
C SER A 48 1.70 3.20 -15.39
N HIS A 49 0.51 3.73 -15.51
CA HIS A 49 0.23 5.13 -15.85
C HIS A 49 -0.15 5.96 -14.63
N LEU A 50 0.12 5.44 -13.44
CA LEU A 50 -0.06 6.18 -12.20
C LEU A 50 0.98 7.30 -12.09
N PRO A 51 0.71 8.36 -11.31
CA PRO A 51 1.70 9.40 -11.05
C PRO A 51 2.95 8.83 -10.36
N ALA A 52 4.09 9.51 -10.56
CA ALA A 52 5.31 9.17 -9.82
C ALA A 52 5.04 9.11 -8.30
N PRO A 53 5.65 8.18 -7.60
CA PRO A 53 6.75 7.28 -7.97
C PRO A 53 6.33 5.87 -8.45
N VAL A 54 5.07 5.67 -8.81
CA VAL A 54 4.54 4.36 -9.21
C VAL A 54 4.29 4.25 -10.71
N ASP A 55 4.73 5.25 -11.47
CA ASP A 55 4.81 5.18 -12.93
C ASP A 55 5.83 4.14 -13.37
N LYS A 56 5.54 3.41 -14.43
CA LYS A 56 6.44 2.38 -14.95
C LYS A 56 6.17 2.07 -16.40
N GLN A 57 7.21 1.94 -17.18
CA GLN A 57 7.13 1.42 -18.54
C GLN A 57 7.34 -0.11 -18.58
N ALA A 58 6.65 -0.77 -19.50
CA ALA A 58 6.92 -2.18 -19.78
C ALA A 58 8.36 -2.35 -20.32
N GLY A 59 9.01 -3.46 -19.94
CA GLY A 59 10.39 -3.76 -20.33
C GLY A 59 11.41 -3.57 -19.21
N GLU A 60 11.13 -2.75 -18.22
CA GLU A 60 11.99 -2.54 -17.06
C GLU A 60 11.75 -3.62 -16.00
N PRO A 61 12.77 -4.42 -15.60
CA PRO A 61 12.63 -5.39 -14.53
C PRO A 61 12.26 -4.71 -13.22
N LEU A 62 11.24 -5.23 -12.58
CA LEU A 62 10.82 -4.76 -11.25
C LEU A 62 10.44 -5.99 -10.41
N PRO A 63 11.41 -6.60 -9.72
CA PRO A 63 11.16 -7.77 -8.90
C PRO A 63 10.25 -7.43 -7.73
N VAL A 64 9.34 -8.35 -7.43
CA VAL A 64 8.42 -8.28 -6.29
C VAL A 64 8.60 -9.53 -5.46
N ASN A 65 8.76 -9.36 -4.17
CA ASN A 65 8.69 -10.43 -3.19
C ASN A 65 7.63 -10.10 -2.15
N ILE A 66 6.74 -11.03 -1.86
CA ILE A 66 5.70 -10.91 -0.83
C ILE A 66 5.81 -12.10 0.10
N LYS A 67 5.91 -11.83 1.38
CA LYS A 67 5.90 -12.83 2.45
C LYS A 67 4.68 -12.61 3.33
N VAL A 68 3.94 -13.67 3.57
CA VAL A 68 2.81 -13.68 4.49
C VAL A 68 3.10 -14.68 5.59
N ASP A 69 2.90 -14.26 6.83
CA ASP A 69 2.99 -15.10 8.02
C ASP A 69 1.71 -14.91 8.82
N GLY A 70 0.98 -15.99 9.07
CA GLY A 70 -0.34 -15.87 9.65
C GLY A 70 -0.86 -17.12 10.34
N GLY A 71 -2.01 -16.93 10.94
CA GLY A 71 -2.79 -17.96 11.61
C GLY A 71 -4.28 -17.81 11.31
N LEU A 72 -5.11 -18.34 12.19
CA LEU A 72 -6.56 -18.41 11.97
C LEU A 72 -7.27 -17.05 12.10
N SER A 73 -6.72 -16.10 12.83
CA SER A 73 -7.37 -14.80 13.14
C SER A 73 -6.68 -13.59 12.53
N SER A 74 -5.42 -13.72 12.12
CA SER A 74 -4.66 -12.60 11.57
C SER A 74 -3.47 -13.08 10.77
N PHE A 75 -2.96 -12.20 9.91
CA PHE A 75 -1.67 -12.38 9.24
C PHE A 75 -0.93 -11.05 9.09
N THR A 76 0.37 -11.15 8.95
CA THR A 76 1.24 -10.06 8.50
C THR A 76 1.68 -10.31 7.07
N LEU A 77 1.77 -9.22 6.30
CA LEU A 77 2.29 -9.22 4.95
C LEU A 77 3.47 -8.27 4.90
N ALA A 78 4.64 -8.78 4.54
CA ALA A 78 5.81 -7.98 4.24
C ALA A 78 6.11 -8.13 2.75
N GLY A 79 6.32 -7.02 2.05
CA GLY A 79 6.58 -7.02 0.62
C GLY A 79 7.69 -6.05 0.23
N SER A 80 8.36 -6.37 -0.87
CA SER A 80 9.27 -5.46 -1.54
C SER A 80 8.93 -5.36 -3.03
N VAL A 81 9.03 -4.16 -3.57
CA VAL A 81 8.89 -3.87 -5.00
C VAL A 81 10.15 -3.16 -5.46
N GLY A 82 10.97 -3.86 -6.25
CA GLY A 82 12.35 -3.44 -6.49
C GLY A 82 13.19 -3.48 -5.22
N ALA A 83 14.25 -2.67 -5.18
CA ALA A 83 15.22 -2.66 -4.08
C ALA A 83 14.90 -1.64 -2.97
N LYS A 84 13.94 -0.74 -3.21
CA LYS A 84 13.78 0.45 -2.37
C LYS A 84 12.34 0.71 -1.88
N ASN A 85 11.37 -0.05 -2.37
CA ASN A 85 9.99 0.11 -1.97
C ASN A 85 9.56 -1.08 -1.13
N HIS A 86 9.07 -0.81 0.07
CA HIS A 86 8.70 -1.83 1.04
C HIS A 86 7.30 -1.57 1.59
N ILE A 87 6.53 -2.63 1.74
CA ILE A 87 5.25 -2.62 2.44
C ILE A 87 5.31 -3.57 3.61
N ASN A 88 4.76 -3.16 4.73
CA ASN A 88 4.52 -4.03 5.87
C ASN A 88 3.09 -3.77 6.35
N SER A 89 2.31 -4.82 6.58
CA SER A 89 0.91 -4.68 6.96
C SER A 89 0.44 -5.83 7.83
N ARG A 90 -0.53 -5.53 8.69
CA ARG A 90 -1.24 -6.50 9.53
C ARG A 90 -2.71 -6.51 9.19
N TRP A 91 -3.24 -7.71 9.01
CA TRP A 91 -4.61 -7.96 8.63
C TRP A 91 -5.30 -8.83 9.67
N LEU A 92 -6.56 -8.54 9.91
CA LEU A 92 -7.43 -9.33 10.78
C LEU A 92 -8.42 -10.10 9.93
N LEU A 93 -8.55 -11.39 10.24
CA LEU A 93 -9.46 -12.31 9.60
C LEU A 93 -10.73 -12.42 10.46
N GLY A 94 -11.85 -11.94 9.94
CA GLY A 94 -13.16 -11.97 10.58
C GLY A 94 -14.26 -12.13 9.54
N HIS A 95 -15.44 -11.61 9.81
CA HIS A 95 -16.51 -11.53 8.82
C HIS A 95 -16.11 -10.71 7.59
N LYS A 96 -15.25 -9.74 7.79
CA LYS A 96 -14.59 -8.95 6.75
C LYS A 96 -13.09 -9.00 6.95
N LEU A 97 -12.35 -8.94 5.86
CA LEU A 97 -10.91 -8.75 5.89
C LEU A 97 -10.62 -7.32 6.30
N THR A 98 -9.97 -7.14 7.44
CA THR A 98 -9.70 -5.81 8.01
C THR A 98 -8.21 -5.52 7.99
N LEU A 99 -7.81 -4.44 7.34
CA LEU A 99 -6.47 -3.89 7.48
C LEU A 99 -6.39 -3.20 8.84
N ASP A 100 -5.60 -3.73 9.75
CA ASP A 100 -5.38 -3.14 11.07
C ASP A 100 -4.38 -1.98 10.97
N ARG A 101 -3.21 -2.26 10.40
CA ARG A 101 -2.16 -1.26 10.21
C ARG A 101 -1.30 -1.59 9.01
N ALA A 102 -0.77 -0.57 8.38
CA ALA A 102 0.18 -0.72 7.28
C ALA A 102 1.18 0.43 7.24
N ILE A 103 2.35 0.14 6.71
CA ILE A 103 3.34 1.14 6.34
C ILE A 103 3.89 0.84 4.95
N LEU A 104 3.87 1.83 4.09
CA LEU A 104 4.55 1.84 2.80
C LEU A 104 5.74 2.80 2.89
N THR A 105 6.91 2.30 2.60
CA THR A 105 8.14 3.11 2.57
C THR A 105 8.75 3.00 1.18
N THR A 106 8.99 4.14 0.57
CA THR A 106 9.61 4.24 -0.75
C THR A 106 10.99 4.88 -0.64
N ASP A 107 11.83 4.62 -1.63
CA ASP A 107 13.22 5.11 -1.72
C ASP A 107 14.10 4.80 -0.48
N SER A 108 13.82 3.69 0.18
CA SER A 108 14.54 3.21 1.36
C SER A 108 15.06 1.77 1.15
N LYS A 109 16.22 1.46 1.71
CA LYS A 109 16.75 0.08 1.75
C LYS A 109 16.23 -0.72 2.95
N ALA A 110 15.65 -0.05 3.93
CA ALA A 110 15.18 -0.66 5.16
C ALA A 110 13.66 -0.82 5.17
N VAL A 111 13.19 -1.99 5.59
CA VAL A 111 11.79 -2.23 5.89
C VAL A 111 11.43 -1.51 7.18
N SER A 112 10.42 -0.66 7.14
CA SER A 112 9.93 0.02 8.34
C SER A 112 9.07 -0.91 9.20
N PRO A 113 9.15 -0.81 10.55
CA PRO A 113 8.27 -1.52 11.44
C PRO A 113 6.81 -1.06 11.25
N LEU A 114 5.86 -1.89 11.64
CA LEU A 114 4.45 -1.52 11.65
C LEU A 114 4.20 -0.33 12.58
N PRO A 115 3.25 0.55 12.23
CA PRO A 115 2.81 1.61 13.13
C PRO A 115 2.36 1.07 14.49
N GLU A 116 2.52 1.83 15.55
CA GLU A 116 2.07 1.44 16.90
C GLU A 116 0.55 1.43 17.02
N GLN A 117 -0.11 2.36 16.33
CA GLN A 117 -1.56 2.52 16.32
C GLN A 117 -2.17 1.98 15.02
N PRO A 118 -3.44 1.55 15.02
CA PRO A 118 -4.16 1.23 13.80
C PRO A 118 -4.16 2.41 12.82
N GLY A 119 -3.86 2.14 11.57
CA GLY A 119 -3.77 3.18 10.55
C GLY A 119 -2.85 2.80 9.39
N VAL A 120 -2.78 3.68 8.41
CA VAL A 120 -1.89 3.55 7.26
C VAL A 120 -0.87 4.69 7.28
N GLU A 121 0.41 4.34 7.22
CA GLU A 121 1.50 5.30 7.04
C GLU A 121 2.11 5.15 5.65
N LEU A 122 2.25 6.28 4.96
CA LEU A 122 2.83 6.36 3.62
C LEU A 122 4.05 7.28 3.68
N ASN A 123 5.23 6.71 3.58
CA ASN A 123 6.49 7.44 3.47
C ASN A 123 6.90 7.48 1.99
N MET A 124 6.62 8.61 1.35
CA MET A 124 6.74 8.79 -0.09
C MET A 124 7.96 9.65 -0.44
N PRO A 125 8.57 9.48 -1.62
CA PRO A 125 9.58 10.38 -2.12
C PRO A 125 8.95 11.74 -2.48
N PRO A 126 9.71 12.73 -2.97
CA PRO A 126 9.15 13.96 -3.51
C PRO A 126 8.02 13.66 -4.51
N MET A 127 6.88 14.33 -4.36
CA MET A 127 5.68 14.02 -5.14
C MET A 127 4.94 15.27 -5.60
N ASP A 128 4.24 15.14 -6.73
CA ASP A 128 3.32 16.14 -7.24
C ASP A 128 1.89 15.84 -6.74
N GLY A 129 1.44 16.62 -5.78
CA GLY A 129 0.12 16.46 -5.18
C GLY A 129 -1.03 16.75 -6.14
N ALA A 130 -0.83 17.58 -7.16
CA ALA A 130 -1.89 17.87 -8.12
C ALA A 130 -2.23 16.65 -8.99
N GLN A 131 -1.22 15.89 -9.43
CA GLN A 131 -1.43 14.66 -10.19
C GLN A 131 -2.15 13.59 -9.37
N TRP A 132 -1.77 13.43 -8.11
CA TRP A 132 -2.43 12.49 -7.20
C TRP A 132 -3.86 12.91 -6.86
N LEU A 133 -4.08 14.22 -6.64
CA LEU A 133 -5.43 14.74 -6.38
C LEU A 133 -6.36 14.51 -7.58
N ALA A 134 -5.89 14.73 -8.80
CA ALA A 134 -6.66 14.47 -10.02
C ALA A 134 -7.08 13.00 -10.13
N LEU A 135 -6.22 12.07 -9.78
CA LEU A 135 -6.52 10.63 -9.74
C LEU A 135 -7.65 10.32 -8.74
N PHE A 136 -7.59 10.89 -7.53
CA PHE A 136 -8.58 10.66 -6.49
C PHE A 136 -9.92 11.35 -6.79
N GLN A 137 -9.93 12.53 -7.41
CA GLN A 137 -11.16 13.21 -7.84
C GLN A 137 -11.89 12.48 -8.97
N GLY A 138 -11.17 11.66 -9.75
CA GLY A 138 -11.73 10.82 -10.81
C GLY A 138 -12.56 9.61 -10.34
N GLY A 139 -12.81 9.45 -9.02
CA GLY A 139 -13.72 8.43 -8.49
C GLY A 139 -13.05 7.24 -7.79
N ALA A 140 -11.75 7.31 -7.49
CA ALA A 140 -11.00 6.21 -6.85
C ALA A 140 -11.43 5.90 -5.41
N ALA A 141 -12.05 6.84 -4.71
CA ALA A 141 -12.28 6.75 -3.27
C ALA A 141 -13.50 5.92 -2.84
N ASN A 142 -14.44 5.62 -3.73
CA ASN A 142 -15.75 5.09 -3.34
C ASN A 142 -16.03 3.62 -3.70
N ASP A 143 -15.08 2.93 -4.32
CA ASP A 143 -15.32 1.57 -4.83
C ASP A 143 -14.40 0.51 -4.18
N VAL A 144 -14.23 0.63 -2.85
CA VAL A 144 -13.57 -0.43 -2.08
C VAL A 144 -14.55 -1.61 -1.97
N SER A 145 -14.08 -2.81 -2.32
CA SER A 145 -14.83 -4.05 -2.16
C SER A 145 -15.54 -4.07 -0.81
N SER A 146 -16.85 -4.36 -0.82
CA SER A 146 -17.70 -4.43 0.39
C SER A 146 -17.21 -5.43 1.45
N ASN A 147 -16.23 -6.28 1.09
CA ASN A 147 -15.66 -7.33 1.94
C ASN A 147 -14.35 -6.92 2.64
N MET A 148 -13.85 -5.70 2.40
CA MET A 148 -12.64 -5.18 3.03
C MET A 148 -12.95 -3.96 3.87
N VAL A 149 -12.27 -3.84 5.01
CA VAL A 149 -12.31 -2.67 5.89
C VAL A 149 -10.92 -2.09 5.99
N PHE A 150 -10.81 -0.79 5.80
CA PHE A 150 -9.55 -0.05 5.92
C PHE A 150 -9.59 0.88 7.13
N PRO A 151 -8.45 1.14 7.78
CA PRO A 151 -8.39 2.10 8.86
C PRO A 151 -8.69 3.51 8.35
N GLU A 152 -9.37 4.29 9.18
CA GLU A 152 -9.77 5.65 8.85
C GLU A 152 -8.62 6.65 8.97
N GLN A 153 -7.59 6.30 9.77
CA GLN A 153 -6.41 7.13 9.91
C GLN A 153 -5.39 6.82 8.84
N VAL A 154 -5.02 7.85 8.07
CA VAL A 154 -3.95 7.79 7.06
C VAL A 154 -2.98 8.93 7.31
N THR A 155 -1.70 8.59 7.39
CA THR A 155 -0.60 9.55 7.52
C THR A 155 0.29 9.46 6.28
N LEU A 156 0.45 10.57 5.57
CA LEU A 156 1.37 10.70 4.46
C LEU A 156 2.54 11.58 4.86
N ARG A 157 3.77 11.12 4.63
CA ARG A 157 4.99 11.90 4.81
C ARG A 157 5.77 11.94 3.50
N THR A 158 6.21 13.13 3.11
CA THR A 158 7.07 13.33 1.94
C THR A 158 8.07 14.44 2.20
N PRO A 159 9.32 14.33 1.73
CA PRO A 159 10.30 15.40 1.88
C PRO A 159 9.92 16.65 1.08
N VAL A 160 9.24 16.50 -0.05
CA VAL A 160 8.77 17.63 -0.87
C VAL A 160 7.40 17.29 -1.46
N LEU A 161 6.45 18.19 -1.24
CA LEU A 161 5.15 18.18 -1.91
C LEU A 161 5.03 19.40 -2.80
N THR A 162 4.83 19.19 -4.09
CA THR A 162 4.55 20.27 -5.05
C THR A 162 3.07 20.29 -5.37
N MET A 163 2.41 21.43 -5.23
CA MET A 163 1.01 21.60 -5.58
C MET A 163 0.71 23.06 -5.94
N ALA A 164 -0.05 23.29 -7.00
CA ALA A 164 -0.41 24.62 -7.48
C ALA A 164 0.81 25.55 -7.74
N GLY A 165 1.94 24.99 -8.19
CA GLY A 165 3.16 25.74 -8.49
C GLY A 165 4.00 26.13 -7.27
N GLN A 166 3.61 25.69 -6.08
CA GLN A 166 4.37 25.86 -4.84
C GLN A 166 4.93 24.55 -4.35
N SER A 167 6.06 24.60 -3.64
CA SER A 167 6.69 23.42 -3.05
C SER A 167 6.84 23.61 -1.53
N TRP A 168 6.39 22.61 -0.80
CA TRP A 168 6.53 22.55 0.66
C TRP A 168 7.49 21.44 1.05
N ASN A 169 8.35 21.71 2.01
CA ASN A 169 9.36 20.78 2.51
C ASN A 169 8.87 20.07 3.77
N ASN A 170 9.30 18.80 3.94
CA ASN A 170 9.01 17.96 5.11
C ASN A 170 7.51 17.93 5.45
N VAL A 171 6.70 17.62 4.45
CA VAL A 171 5.25 17.61 4.58
C VAL A 171 4.78 16.35 5.29
N SER A 172 3.91 16.53 6.27
CA SER A 172 3.14 15.47 6.92
C SER A 172 1.66 15.82 6.82
N LEU A 173 0.88 14.92 6.21
CA LEU A 173 -0.57 15.00 6.11
C LEU A 173 -1.18 13.89 6.95
N VAL A 174 -2.07 14.23 7.86
CA VAL A 174 -2.82 13.25 8.66
C VAL A 174 -4.29 13.40 8.35
N SER A 175 -4.90 12.34 7.87
CA SER A 175 -6.34 12.22 7.66
C SER A 175 -6.91 11.33 8.75
N GLN A 176 -7.97 11.78 9.41
CA GLN A 176 -8.67 11.03 10.47
C GLN A 176 -10.16 11.38 10.50
N PRO A 177 -11.02 10.53 11.08
CA PRO A 177 -12.43 10.83 11.22
C PRO A 177 -12.64 12.09 12.07
N GLY A 178 -13.60 12.91 11.69
CA GLY A 178 -14.02 14.10 12.41
C GLY A 178 -15.54 14.15 12.58
N ALA A 179 -16.03 15.05 13.42
CA ALA A 179 -17.44 15.16 13.81
C ALA A 179 -18.44 15.49 12.67
N GLY A 180 -17.98 15.61 11.43
CA GLY A 180 -18.85 15.90 10.26
C GLY A 180 -18.22 15.45 8.95
N GLY A 181 -17.22 14.57 9.01
CA GLY A 181 -16.48 14.09 7.82
C GLY A 181 -15.04 13.77 8.14
N THR A 182 -14.18 13.87 7.15
CA THR A 182 -12.74 13.61 7.31
C THR A 182 -12.01 14.90 7.67
N LYS A 183 -11.30 14.89 8.80
CA LYS A 183 -10.38 15.96 9.18
C LYS A 183 -9.01 15.69 8.58
N ILE A 184 -8.45 16.70 7.91
CA ILE A 184 -7.09 16.65 7.38
C ILE A 184 -6.25 17.72 8.09
N GLU A 185 -5.16 17.27 8.69
CA GLU A 185 -4.15 18.14 9.28
C GLU A 185 -2.90 18.09 8.40
N ALA A 186 -2.39 19.26 8.04
CA ALA A 186 -1.19 19.41 7.23
C ALA A 186 -0.11 20.17 8.02
N GLN A 187 1.10 19.66 8.01
CA GLN A 187 2.29 20.33 8.54
C GLN A 187 3.38 20.27 7.46
N GLY A 188 4.05 21.38 7.25
CA GLY A 188 5.14 21.52 6.28
C GLY A 188 5.87 22.82 6.49
N ARG A 189 7.00 22.99 5.80
CA ARG A 189 7.80 24.23 5.77
C ARG A 189 7.96 24.65 4.32
N GLU A 190 7.86 25.94 4.06
CA GLU A 190 8.24 26.54 2.78
C GLU A 190 9.77 26.54 2.57
#